data_2e11a20201169e839c42c6d69998945b
#
_entry.id   2e11a20201169e839c42c6d69998945b
#
_cell.length_a   1.000
_cell.length_b   1.000
_cell.length_c   1.000
_cell.angle_alpha   90.00
_cell.angle_beta   90.00
_cell.angle_gamma   90.00
#
_symmetry.space_group_name_H-M   'P 1'
#
loop_
_entity.id
_entity.type
_entity.pdbx_description
1 polymer ?
#
loop_
_entity_poly.entity_id
_entity_poly.type
_entity_poly.pdbx_seq_one_letter_code
_entity_poly.pdbx_strand_id
1 'polypeptide(L)'
;MDTIGDGTTDKVEQAVKLYYAVRDEIRYDPYSPFYLPEHYRASNVLKSKRGYCVCKASLLCALGRACGIPSRVGFADVINHLATRQLIDYIGSNLFVFHGFTEVHLKGKWVKATPAFNRELCERHDVAPLEFTGLEDSIFQPCNAAREQFMEYVADHGTFADIPLDRILRAWRDAYGDKRVDGWIEMFEKTEGNSVRDFYREDVII
;
A
#
# COMPACT_ATOMS: atom_id res chain seq x y z
N MET A 1 -14.78 13.95 -2.98
CA MET A 1 -14.96 12.93 -1.91
C MET A 1 -16.21 13.19 -1.05
N ASP A 2 -17.17 13.92 -1.59
CA ASP A 2 -18.31 14.41 -0.80
C ASP A 2 -19.44 13.41 -0.52
N THR A 3 -19.27 12.13 -0.83
CA THR A 3 -20.39 11.17 -0.73
C THR A 3 -20.04 9.74 -0.33
N ILE A 4 -18.86 9.46 0.21
CA ILE A 4 -18.51 8.07 0.60
C ILE A 4 -19.31 7.58 1.82
N GLY A 5 -19.95 8.48 2.55
CA GLY A 5 -20.79 8.15 3.73
C GLY A 5 -22.30 8.30 3.56
N ASP A 6 -22.78 8.78 2.42
CA ASP A 6 -24.19 9.11 2.25
C ASP A 6 -25.07 7.85 2.11
N GLY A 7 -25.78 7.56 3.20
CA GLY A 7 -27.00 6.73 3.20
C GLY A 7 -26.88 5.32 3.76
N THR A 8 -25.68 4.73 3.95
CA THR A 8 -25.61 3.39 4.56
C THR A 8 -25.12 3.43 6.00
N THR A 9 -25.82 2.73 6.87
CA THR A 9 -25.40 2.48 8.27
C THR A 9 -24.65 1.14 8.41
N ASP A 10 -24.64 0.31 7.36
CA ASP A 10 -23.96 -0.98 7.37
C ASP A 10 -22.44 -0.77 7.29
N LYS A 11 -21.73 -1.19 8.34
CA LYS A 11 -20.28 -1.05 8.47
C LYS A 11 -19.51 -1.85 7.43
N VAL A 12 -20.04 -2.97 6.95
CA VAL A 12 -19.42 -3.76 5.88
C VAL A 12 -19.49 -2.98 4.57
N GLU A 13 -20.66 -2.46 4.22
CA GLU A 13 -20.83 -1.67 3.01
C GLU A 13 -19.97 -0.40 3.03
N GLN A 14 -19.90 0.29 4.18
CA GLN A 14 -19.01 1.45 4.37
C GLN A 14 -17.55 1.07 4.13
N ALA A 15 -17.06 -0.02 4.76
CA ALA A 15 -15.70 -0.48 4.61
C ALA A 15 -15.35 -0.84 3.16
N VAL A 16 -16.27 -1.49 2.44
CA VAL A 16 -16.11 -1.84 1.02
C VAL A 16 -16.00 -0.59 0.15
N LYS A 17 -16.89 0.40 0.35
CA LYS A 17 -16.81 1.69 -0.38
C LYS A 17 -15.50 2.43 -0.12
N LEU A 18 -15.06 2.48 1.14
CA LEU A 18 -13.76 3.09 1.52
C LEU A 18 -12.58 2.37 0.87
N TYR A 19 -12.60 1.03 0.86
CA TYR A 19 -11.56 0.24 0.23
C TYR A 19 -11.40 0.60 -1.26
N TYR A 20 -12.48 0.57 -2.02
CA TYR A 20 -12.42 0.87 -3.45
C TYR A 20 -12.04 2.31 -3.73
N ALA A 21 -12.50 3.27 -2.92
CA ALA A 21 -12.09 4.66 -3.04
C ALA A 21 -10.58 4.81 -2.82
N VAL A 22 -10.02 4.20 -1.78
CA VAL A 22 -8.57 4.25 -1.55
C VAL A 22 -7.81 3.48 -2.62
N ARG A 23 -8.29 2.30 -3.04
CA ARG A 23 -7.62 1.50 -4.07
C ARG A 23 -7.52 2.27 -5.38
N ASP A 24 -8.61 2.89 -5.85
CA ASP A 24 -8.68 3.40 -7.21
C ASP A 24 -8.49 4.92 -7.34
N GLU A 25 -8.84 5.73 -6.30
CA GLU A 25 -8.68 7.18 -6.35
C GLU A 25 -7.31 7.68 -5.83
N ILE A 26 -6.55 6.83 -5.12
CA ILE A 26 -5.18 7.14 -4.69
C ILE A 26 -4.21 6.36 -5.58
N ARG A 27 -3.53 7.07 -6.47
CA ARG A 27 -2.60 6.47 -7.42
C ARG A 27 -1.45 5.78 -6.69
N TYR A 28 -1.18 4.51 -7.00
CA TYR A 28 -0.02 3.82 -6.46
C TYR A 28 1.27 4.44 -6.99
N ASP A 29 2.16 4.82 -6.09
CA ASP A 29 3.44 5.42 -6.45
C ASP A 29 4.53 4.95 -5.48
N PRO A 30 5.37 3.97 -5.88
CA PRO A 30 6.45 3.45 -5.04
C PRO A 30 7.58 4.47 -4.82
N TYR A 31 7.60 5.55 -5.59
CA TYR A 31 8.55 6.65 -5.50
C TYR A 31 8.04 7.83 -4.66
N SER A 32 7.09 7.58 -3.78
CA SER A 32 6.62 8.59 -2.81
C SER A 32 7.59 8.72 -1.63
N PRO A 33 7.73 9.93 -1.02
CA PRO A 33 8.57 10.12 0.16
C PRO A 33 8.05 9.29 1.35
N PHE A 34 8.98 8.85 2.23
CA PHE A 34 8.69 7.80 3.21
C PHE A 34 9.31 8.02 4.60
N TYR A 35 10.21 8.98 4.79
CA TYR A 35 11.10 9.06 5.94
C TYR A 35 10.59 9.94 7.09
N LEU A 36 9.47 10.66 6.89
CA LEU A 36 8.86 11.52 7.91
C LEU A 36 7.44 11.06 8.25
N PRO A 37 6.95 11.25 9.49
CA PRO A 37 5.59 10.88 9.89
C PRO A 37 4.50 11.52 9.01
N GLU A 38 4.70 12.77 8.55
CA GLU A 38 3.77 13.47 7.68
C GLU A 38 3.54 12.81 6.31
N HIS A 39 4.46 11.98 5.83
CA HIS A 39 4.31 11.25 4.58
C HIS A 39 3.21 10.18 4.67
N TYR A 40 2.89 9.74 5.89
CA TYR A 40 1.86 8.74 6.17
C TYR A 40 0.56 9.33 6.71
N ARG A 41 0.55 10.63 7.01
CA ARG A 41 -0.66 11.29 7.51
C ARG A 41 -1.77 11.21 6.47
N ALA A 42 -2.91 10.61 6.85
CA ALA A 42 -4.04 10.34 5.94
C ALA A 42 -4.50 11.58 5.17
N SER A 43 -4.55 12.76 5.81
CA SER A 43 -4.90 14.02 5.14
C SER A 43 -3.92 14.43 4.05
N ASN A 44 -2.62 14.15 4.23
CA ASN A 44 -1.59 14.45 3.22
C ASN A 44 -1.67 13.47 2.06
N VAL A 45 -1.86 12.17 2.34
CA VAL A 45 -2.08 11.16 1.28
C VAL A 45 -3.34 11.48 0.46
N LEU A 46 -4.42 11.85 1.14
CA LEU A 46 -5.66 12.27 0.48
C LEU A 46 -5.47 13.50 -0.42
N LYS A 47 -4.71 14.47 0.05
CA LYS A 47 -4.41 15.70 -0.69
C LYS A 47 -3.51 15.44 -1.91
N SER A 48 -2.47 14.61 -1.74
CA SER A 48 -1.53 14.27 -2.83
C SER A 48 -2.13 13.36 -3.88
N LYS A 49 -3.20 12.62 -3.55
CA LYS A 49 -3.84 11.61 -4.40
C LYS A 49 -2.89 10.51 -4.89
N ARG A 50 -1.77 10.31 -4.19
CA ARG A 50 -0.77 9.29 -4.51
C ARG A 50 -0.07 8.77 -3.27
N GLY A 51 0.47 7.57 -3.35
CA GLY A 51 1.25 6.94 -2.30
C GLY A 51 1.43 5.44 -2.56
N TYR A 52 2.40 4.85 -1.89
CA TYR A 52 2.62 3.41 -1.96
C TYR A 52 1.78 2.65 -0.91
N CYS A 53 1.95 1.33 -0.82
CA CYS A 53 1.12 0.44 0.00
C CYS A 53 0.90 0.95 1.44
N VAL A 54 1.97 1.41 2.13
CA VAL A 54 1.86 1.89 3.52
C VAL A 54 1.05 3.18 3.62
N CYS A 55 1.22 4.12 2.68
CA CYS A 55 0.43 5.35 2.64
C CYS A 55 -1.07 5.06 2.44
N LYS A 56 -1.38 4.15 1.52
CA LYS A 56 -2.76 3.76 1.20
C LYS A 56 -3.38 2.97 2.36
N ALA A 57 -2.61 2.09 3.02
CA ALA A 57 -3.06 1.39 4.22
C ALA A 57 -3.34 2.37 5.38
N SER A 58 -2.47 3.37 5.61
CA SER A 58 -2.69 4.41 6.61
C SER A 58 -3.97 5.21 6.34
N LEU A 59 -4.20 5.60 5.08
CA LEU A 59 -5.41 6.32 4.69
C LEU A 59 -6.67 5.48 4.94
N LEU A 60 -6.69 4.22 4.50
CA LEU A 60 -7.84 3.33 4.70
C LEU A 60 -8.13 3.11 6.19
N CYS A 61 -7.07 2.92 7.01
CA CYS A 61 -7.18 2.79 8.46
C CYS A 61 -7.82 4.05 9.09
N ALA A 62 -7.37 5.24 8.71
CA ALA A 62 -7.91 6.50 9.22
C ALA A 62 -9.36 6.72 8.80
N LEU A 63 -9.73 6.43 7.56
CA LEU A 63 -11.11 6.53 7.06
C LEU A 63 -12.04 5.52 7.74
N GLY A 64 -11.59 4.28 7.95
CA GLY A 64 -12.33 3.29 8.73
C GLY A 64 -12.65 3.80 10.13
N ARG A 65 -11.65 4.31 10.84
CA ARG A 65 -11.81 4.90 12.19
C ARG A 65 -12.78 6.09 12.20
N ALA A 66 -12.67 6.97 11.21
CA ALA A 66 -13.59 8.10 11.08
C ALA A 66 -15.05 7.67 10.88
N CYS A 67 -15.27 6.50 10.27
CA CYS A 67 -16.58 5.87 10.14
C CYS A 67 -16.98 5.00 11.35
N GLY A 68 -16.21 5.01 12.45
CA GLY A 68 -16.47 4.19 13.64
C GLY A 68 -16.23 2.69 13.40
N ILE A 69 -15.40 2.32 12.45
CA ILE A 69 -14.95 0.95 12.19
C ILE A 69 -13.57 0.78 12.85
N PRO A 70 -13.41 -0.09 13.88
CA PRO A 70 -12.09 -0.35 14.45
C PRO A 70 -11.15 -0.84 13.36
N SER A 71 -10.00 -0.17 13.22
CA SER A 71 -9.04 -0.42 12.15
C SER A 71 -7.62 -0.31 12.68
N ARG A 72 -6.70 -1.08 12.10
CA ARG A 72 -5.27 -1.06 12.43
C ARG A 72 -4.45 -1.33 11.18
N VAL A 73 -3.20 -0.90 11.17
CA VAL A 73 -2.28 -1.17 10.07
C VAL A 73 -1.53 -2.47 10.32
N GLY A 74 -1.28 -3.24 9.29
CA GLY A 74 -0.49 -4.46 9.35
C GLY A 74 0.63 -4.45 8.31
N PHE A 75 1.64 -5.27 8.55
CA PHE A 75 2.82 -5.31 7.68
C PHE A 75 3.29 -6.74 7.45
N ALA A 76 3.78 -6.99 6.24
CA ALA A 76 4.40 -8.24 5.84
C ALA A 76 5.55 -7.98 4.86
N ASP A 77 6.49 -8.90 4.79
CA ASP A 77 7.46 -8.89 3.69
C ASP A 77 6.91 -9.72 2.55
N VAL A 78 7.01 -9.19 1.33
CA VAL A 78 6.51 -9.84 0.13
C VAL A 78 7.55 -9.82 -0.98
N ILE A 79 7.67 -10.92 -1.73
CA ILE A 79 8.40 -10.96 -2.99
C ILE A 79 7.40 -10.65 -4.10
N ASN A 80 7.69 -9.64 -4.93
CA ASN A 80 6.92 -9.31 -6.11
C ASN A 80 7.68 -9.78 -7.36
N HIS A 81 7.18 -10.83 -7.98
CA HIS A 81 7.80 -11.43 -9.16
C HIS A 81 7.50 -10.66 -10.46
N LEU A 82 6.48 -9.78 -10.42
CA LEU A 82 6.06 -8.95 -11.56
C LEU A 82 6.37 -7.44 -11.34
N ALA A 83 7.33 -7.12 -10.45
CA ALA A 83 7.79 -5.75 -10.30
C ALA A 83 8.53 -5.28 -11.55
N THR A 84 8.45 -3.98 -11.87
CA THR A 84 9.19 -3.41 -13.00
C THR A 84 10.71 -3.55 -12.79
N ARG A 85 11.45 -3.69 -13.87
CA ARG A 85 12.92 -3.74 -13.80
C ARG A 85 13.48 -2.49 -13.13
N GLN A 86 12.95 -1.32 -13.50
CA GLN A 86 13.35 -0.03 -12.96
C GLN A 86 13.12 0.06 -11.44
N LEU A 87 12.02 -0.51 -10.94
CA LEU A 87 11.74 -0.55 -9.50
C LEU A 87 12.69 -1.53 -8.78
N ILE A 88 12.96 -2.71 -9.37
CA ILE A 88 13.93 -3.66 -8.82
C ILE A 88 15.33 -3.03 -8.76
N ASP A 89 15.78 -2.35 -9.82
CA ASP A 89 17.06 -1.66 -9.84
C ASP A 89 17.14 -0.55 -8.79
N TYR A 90 16.03 0.19 -8.62
CA TYR A 90 15.91 1.26 -7.63
C TYR A 90 16.01 0.73 -6.20
N ILE A 91 15.25 -0.31 -5.88
CA ILE A 91 15.25 -0.94 -4.56
C ILE A 91 16.49 -1.82 -4.35
N GLY A 92 16.97 -2.45 -5.41
CA GLY A 92 18.08 -3.44 -5.40
C GLY A 92 17.62 -4.85 -5.03
N SER A 93 16.30 -5.08 -5.05
CA SER A 93 15.67 -6.36 -4.66
C SER A 93 14.25 -6.43 -5.21
N ASN A 94 13.73 -7.65 -5.39
CA ASN A 94 12.30 -7.90 -5.58
C ASN A 94 11.57 -8.23 -4.25
N LEU A 95 12.29 -8.21 -3.13
CA LEU A 95 11.73 -8.30 -1.78
C LEU A 95 11.31 -6.90 -1.32
N PHE A 96 10.02 -6.74 -1.01
CA PHE A 96 9.42 -5.52 -0.48
C PHE A 96 9.19 -5.70 1.01
N VAL A 97 10.07 -5.13 1.82
CA VAL A 97 10.05 -5.24 3.27
C VAL A 97 9.04 -4.25 3.85
N PHE A 98 8.26 -4.69 4.83
CA PHE A 98 7.18 -3.92 5.46
C PHE A 98 6.11 -3.45 4.46
N HIS A 99 5.67 -4.35 3.55
CA HIS A 99 4.49 -4.08 2.73
C HIS A 99 3.25 -3.87 3.62
N GLY A 100 2.57 -2.73 3.44
CA GLY A 100 1.47 -2.31 4.31
C GLY A 100 0.10 -2.80 3.83
N PHE A 101 -0.73 -3.23 4.78
CA PHE A 101 -2.16 -3.50 4.61
C PHE A 101 -2.95 -2.94 5.81
N THR A 102 -4.26 -2.94 5.71
CA THR A 102 -5.16 -2.53 6.81
C THR A 102 -5.93 -3.74 7.29
N GLU A 103 -6.13 -3.88 8.60
CA GLU A 103 -7.16 -4.76 9.13
C GLU A 103 -8.33 -3.91 9.64
N VAL A 104 -9.53 -4.32 9.31
CA VAL A 104 -10.79 -3.71 9.76
C VAL A 104 -11.61 -4.73 10.55
N HIS A 105 -12.20 -4.30 11.67
CA HIS A 105 -13.02 -5.19 12.48
C HIS A 105 -14.49 -5.11 12.05
N LEU A 106 -14.94 -6.17 11.40
CA LEU A 106 -16.31 -6.27 10.85
C LEU A 106 -16.97 -7.57 11.31
N LYS A 107 -18.22 -7.49 11.72
CA LYS A 107 -19.02 -8.64 12.16
C LYS A 107 -18.30 -9.57 13.16
N GLY A 108 -17.55 -8.97 14.11
CA GLY A 108 -16.88 -9.70 15.19
C GLY A 108 -15.51 -10.28 14.84
N LYS A 109 -14.98 -10.04 13.65
CA LYS A 109 -13.64 -10.52 13.23
C LYS A 109 -12.80 -9.41 12.57
N TRP A 110 -11.48 -9.56 12.63
CA TRP A 110 -10.55 -8.76 11.86
C TRP A 110 -10.43 -9.32 10.44
N VAL A 111 -10.51 -8.44 9.45
CA VAL A 111 -10.44 -8.78 8.03
C VAL A 111 -9.35 -7.92 7.40
N LYS A 112 -8.42 -8.57 6.69
CA LYS A 112 -7.32 -7.89 5.97
C LYS A 112 -7.85 -7.22 4.71
N ALA A 113 -7.39 -5.99 4.46
CA ALA A 113 -7.73 -5.18 3.29
C ALA A 113 -6.46 -4.56 2.71
N THR A 114 -6.09 -4.92 1.49
CA THR A 114 -4.86 -4.49 0.82
C THR A 114 -5.18 -3.59 -0.38
N PRO A 115 -5.40 -2.27 -0.20
CA PRO A 115 -5.80 -1.36 -1.27
C PRO A 115 -4.60 -0.86 -2.09
N ALA A 116 -3.51 -1.64 -2.21
CA ALA A 116 -2.24 -1.16 -2.74
C ALA A 116 -2.34 -0.78 -4.22
N PHE A 117 -2.63 -1.73 -5.09
CA PHE A 117 -2.60 -1.50 -6.53
C PHE A 117 -3.96 -1.05 -7.07
N ASN A 118 -3.95 0.05 -7.84
CA ASN A 118 -5.12 0.55 -8.56
C ASN A 118 -5.52 -0.42 -9.67
N ARG A 119 -6.79 -0.41 -10.05
CA ARG A 119 -7.30 -1.19 -11.19
C ARG A 119 -6.48 -0.95 -12.47
N GLU A 120 -6.23 0.32 -12.84
CA GLU A 120 -5.42 0.69 -14.00
C GLU A 120 -4.03 0.04 -13.98
N LEU A 121 -3.37 0.00 -12.80
CA LEU A 121 -2.06 -0.63 -12.65
C LEU A 121 -2.15 -2.14 -12.81
N CYS A 122 -3.17 -2.77 -12.23
CA CYS A 122 -3.39 -4.20 -12.37
C CYS A 122 -3.64 -4.61 -13.83
N GLU A 123 -4.47 -3.85 -14.55
CA GLU A 123 -4.74 -4.07 -15.98
C GLU A 123 -3.46 -3.96 -16.81
N ARG A 124 -2.59 -2.99 -16.52
CA ARG A 124 -1.30 -2.82 -17.18
C ARG A 124 -0.36 -4.01 -16.98
N HIS A 125 -0.41 -4.65 -15.81
CA HIS A 125 0.44 -5.76 -15.43
C HIS A 125 -0.21 -7.14 -15.65
N ASP A 126 -1.36 -7.17 -16.32
CA ASP A 126 -2.15 -8.39 -16.57
C ASP A 126 -2.43 -9.20 -15.29
N VAL A 127 -2.68 -8.52 -14.18
CA VAL A 127 -3.05 -9.12 -12.91
C VAL A 127 -4.46 -8.69 -12.50
N ALA A 128 -5.20 -9.60 -11.89
CA ALA A 128 -6.53 -9.26 -11.36
C ALA A 128 -6.40 -8.25 -10.21
N PRO A 129 -7.16 -7.14 -10.21
CA PRO A 129 -7.21 -6.25 -9.08
C PRO A 129 -7.78 -6.97 -7.85
N LEU A 130 -7.24 -6.66 -6.67
CA LEU A 130 -7.75 -7.24 -5.43
C LEU A 130 -9.17 -6.71 -5.15
N GLU A 131 -10.08 -7.64 -4.95
CA GLU A 131 -11.45 -7.34 -4.55
C GLU A 131 -11.59 -7.45 -3.02
N PHE A 132 -12.50 -6.68 -2.45
CA PHE A 132 -12.78 -6.67 -1.01
C PHE A 132 -14.27 -6.72 -0.74
N THR A 133 -14.71 -7.74 -0.02
CA THR A 133 -16.11 -7.94 0.35
C THR A 133 -16.43 -7.49 1.78
N GLY A 134 -15.39 -7.22 2.59
CA GLY A 134 -15.52 -6.99 4.03
C GLY A 134 -15.80 -8.24 4.85
N LEU A 135 -15.87 -9.41 4.22
CA LEU A 135 -16.19 -10.69 4.87
C LEU A 135 -14.97 -11.63 4.92
N GLU A 136 -14.05 -11.49 3.97
CA GLU A 136 -12.86 -12.31 3.84
C GLU A 136 -11.64 -11.44 3.59
N ASP A 137 -10.44 -11.98 3.88
CA ASP A 137 -9.19 -11.29 3.68
C ASP A 137 -8.95 -10.98 2.19
N SER A 138 -8.65 -9.72 1.90
CA SER A 138 -8.18 -9.25 0.59
C SER A 138 -6.66 -9.15 0.64
N ILE A 139 -5.99 -10.21 0.20
CA ILE A 139 -4.54 -10.35 0.14
C ILE A 139 -4.11 -10.76 -1.27
N PHE A 140 -2.87 -10.48 -1.64
CA PHE A 140 -2.38 -10.80 -2.97
C PHE A 140 -2.45 -12.29 -3.27
N GLN A 141 -2.86 -12.60 -4.51
CA GLN A 141 -2.85 -13.95 -5.03
C GLN A 141 -1.41 -14.40 -5.30
N PRO A 142 -1.09 -15.69 -5.07
CA PRO A 142 0.25 -16.22 -5.33
C PRO A 142 0.60 -16.25 -6.83
N CYS A 143 -0.40 -16.33 -7.71
CA CYS A 143 -0.21 -16.37 -9.15
C CYS A 143 -1.14 -15.39 -9.88
N ASN A 144 -0.73 -14.93 -11.05
CA ASN A 144 -1.57 -14.19 -11.99
C ASN A 144 -2.51 -15.10 -12.78
N ALA A 145 -3.30 -14.55 -13.71
CA ALA A 145 -4.23 -15.31 -14.56
C ALA A 145 -3.52 -16.32 -15.46
N ALA A 146 -2.28 -16.05 -15.88
CA ALA A 146 -1.44 -16.94 -16.67
C ALA A 146 -0.77 -18.06 -15.85
N ARG A 147 -1.05 -18.13 -14.53
CA ARG A 147 -0.42 -19.04 -13.55
C ARG A 147 1.08 -18.77 -13.31
N GLU A 148 1.55 -17.59 -13.64
CA GLU A 148 2.88 -17.14 -13.29
C GLU A 148 2.89 -16.67 -11.84
N GLN A 149 4.01 -16.88 -11.15
CA GLN A 149 4.16 -16.46 -9.77
C GLN A 149 4.09 -14.93 -9.68
N PHE A 150 3.21 -14.43 -8.82
CA PHE A 150 2.97 -12.99 -8.68
C PHE A 150 3.48 -12.47 -7.33
N MET A 151 2.83 -12.84 -6.23
CA MET A 151 3.19 -12.38 -4.90
C MET A 151 3.40 -13.54 -3.95
N GLU A 152 4.48 -13.46 -3.18
CA GLU A 152 4.81 -14.43 -2.14
C GLU A 152 4.99 -13.71 -0.81
N TYR A 153 4.20 -14.09 0.21
CA TYR A 153 4.36 -13.61 1.58
C TYR A 153 5.49 -14.38 2.27
N VAL A 154 6.52 -13.65 2.72
CA VAL A 154 7.74 -14.24 3.30
C VAL A 154 7.73 -14.16 4.82
N ALA A 155 7.29 -13.02 5.38
CA ALA A 155 7.25 -12.78 6.81
C ALA A 155 6.03 -11.92 7.18
N ASP A 156 5.45 -12.17 8.36
CA ASP A 156 4.38 -11.35 8.94
C ASP A 156 4.96 -10.57 10.14
N HIS A 157 4.88 -9.24 10.09
CA HIS A 157 5.33 -8.36 11.16
C HIS A 157 4.23 -8.00 12.16
N GLY A 158 3.03 -8.53 11.97
CA GLY A 158 1.87 -8.27 12.79
C GLY A 158 1.21 -6.92 12.52
N THR A 159 0.42 -6.48 13.50
CA THR A 159 -0.40 -5.27 13.38
C THR A 159 -0.06 -4.22 14.42
N PHE A 160 -0.28 -2.96 14.08
CA PHE A 160 0.05 -1.80 14.90
C PHE A 160 -1.12 -0.80 14.92
N ALA A 161 -1.22 -0.06 16.02
CA ALA A 161 -2.23 0.99 16.12
C ALA A 161 -1.96 2.16 15.16
N ASP A 162 -0.69 2.41 14.84
CA ASP A 162 -0.26 3.45 13.90
C ASP A 162 1.00 3.00 13.15
N ILE A 163 1.47 3.79 12.18
CA ILE A 163 2.65 3.49 11.38
C ILE A 163 3.91 3.41 12.27
N PRO A 164 4.57 2.24 12.36
CA PRO A 164 5.78 2.09 13.18
C PRO A 164 7.02 2.57 12.40
N LEU A 165 7.11 3.88 12.10
CA LEU A 165 8.09 4.45 11.17
C LEU A 165 9.52 4.04 11.47
N ASP A 166 9.95 4.08 12.74
CA ASP A 166 11.32 3.71 13.12
C ASP A 166 11.65 2.24 12.80
N ARG A 167 10.64 1.35 12.92
CA ARG A 167 10.81 -0.07 12.56
C ARG A 167 10.91 -0.25 11.06
N ILE A 168 10.08 0.47 10.30
CA ILE A 168 10.10 0.45 8.82
C ILE A 168 11.47 0.93 8.33
N LEU A 169 11.94 2.09 8.80
CA LEU A 169 13.22 2.65 8.38
C LEU A 169 14.39 1.74 8.72
N ARG A 170 14.39 1.12 9.91
CA ARG A 170 15.42 0.17 10.32
C ARG A 170 15.41 -1.06 9.40
N ALA A 171 14.24 -1.67 9.20
CA ALA A 171 14.11 -2.84 8.33
C ALA A 171 14.52 -2.55 6.87
N TRP A 172 14.21 -1.35 6.37
CA TRP A 172 14.65 -0.95 5.03
C TRP A 172 16.17 -0.75 4.95
N ARG A 173 16.80 -0.20 5.99
CA ARG A 173 18.26 -0.11 6.08
C ARG A 173 18.91 -1.48 6.13
N ASP A 174 18.37 -2.39 6.91
CA ASP A 174 18.86 -3.76 7.03
C ASP A 174 18.71 -4.52 5.69
N ALA A 175 17.60 -4.35 4.97
CA ALA A 175 17.31 -5.07 3.73
C ALA A 175 17.97 -4.44 2.49
N TYR A 176 17.99 -3.11 2.38
CA TYR A 176 18.39 -2.40 1.16
C TYR A 176 19.73 -1.66 1.31
N GLY A 177 20.25 -1.55 2.53
CA GLY A 177 21.49 -0.90 2.90
C GLY A 177 21.36 0.59 3.19
N ASP A 178 22.09 1.07 4.21
CA ASP A 178 22.09 2.47 4.67
C ASP A 178 22.31 3.46 3.53
N LYS A 179 23.36 3.24 2.73
CA LYS A 179 23.72 4.13 1.63
C LYS A 179 22.60 4.35 0.62
N ARG A 180 21.81 3.31 0.36
CA ARG A 180 20.68 3.38 -0.59
C ARG A 180 19.53 4.16 0.02
N VAL A 181 19.16 3.85 1.26
CA VAL A 181 18.09 4.55 1.98
C VAL A 181 18.42 6.02 2.19
N ASP A 182 19.64 6.35 2.57
CA ASP A 182 20.11 7.74 2.71
C ASP A 182 20.07 8.48 1.36
N GLY A 183 20.49 7.82 0.28
CA GLY A 183 20.40 8.39 -1.07
C GLY A 183 18.97 8.70 -1.51
N TRP A 184 17.99 7.87 -1.12
CA TRP A 184 16.57 8.16 -1.38
C TRP A 184 16.09 9.37 -0.57
N ILE A 185 16.46 9.45 0.72
CA ILE A 185 16.08 10.58 1.58
C ILE A 185 16.66 11.88 1.01
N GLU A 186 17.96 11.92 0.70
CA GLU A 186 18.60 13.10 0.10
C GLU A 186 17.93 13.52 -1.23
N MET A 187 17.54 12.54 -2.06
CA MET A 187 16.83 12.83 -3.31
C MET A 187 15.50 13.54 -3.03
N PHE A 188 14.70 13.02 -2.08
CA PHE A 188 13.42 13.64 -1.73
C PHE A 188 13.57 15.00 -1.06
N GLU A 189 14.61 15.21 -0.24
CA GLU A 189 14.90 16.52 0.33
C GLU A 189 15.25 17.56 -0.75
N LYS A 190 16.08 17.17 -1.73
CA LYS A 190 16.47 18.04 -2.86
C LYS A 190 15.30 18.35 -3.81
N THR A 191 14.33 17.48 -3.91
CA THR A 191 13.17 17.62 -4.82
C THR A 191 11.89 18.05 -4.13
N GLU A 192 11.96 18.46 -2.87
CA GLU A 192 10.80 18.84 -2.03
C GLU A 192 9.69 17.76 -2.04
N GLY A 193 10.10 16.51 -1.98
CA GLY A 193 9.19 15.35 -1.98
C GLY A 193 8.63 14.97 -3.36
N ASN A 194 9.12 15.58 -4.44
CA ASN A 194 8.70 15.21 -5.78
C ASN A 194 9.60 14.09 -6.34
N SER A 195 8.99 13.04 -6.89
CA SER A 195 9.72 12.03 -7.63
C SER A 195 10.01 12.53 -9.05
N VAL A 196 11.22 12.24 -9.53
CA VAL A 196 11.59 12.42 -10.94
C VAL A 196 11.21 11.21 -11.80
N ARG A 197 10.66 10.15 -11.17
CA ARG A 197 10.27 8.90 -11.82
C ARG A 197 8.75 8.84 -11.98
N ASP A 198 8.30 8.25 -13.08
CA ASP A 198 6.88 7.95 -13.32
C ASP A 198 6.71 6.43 -13.45
N PHE A 199 6.24 5.78 -12.39
CA PHE A 199 6.05 4.34 -12.31
C PHE A 199 5.14 3.80 -13.43
N TYR A 200 4.19 4.59 -13.91
CA TYR A 200 3.26 4.19 -14.97
C TYR A 200 3.87 4.22 -16.38
N ARG A 201 5.11 4.68 -16.51
CA ARG A 201 5.87 4.64 -17.77
C ARG A 201 6.95 3.56 -17.78
N GLU A 202 7.08 2.81 -16.70
CA GLU A 202 8.08 1.77 -16.59
C GLU A 202 7.68 0.48 -17.31
N ASP A 203 8.69 -0.30 -17.70
CA ASP A 203 8.49 -1.56 -18.40
C ASP A 203 8.03 -2.63 -17.41
N VAL A 204 6.94 -3.31 -17.76
CA VAL A 204 6.48 -4.50 -17.03
C VAL A 204 7.45 -5.65 -17.35
N ILE A 205 7.95 -6.33 -16.32
CA ILE A 205 8.69 -7.58 -16.51
C ILE A 205 7.65 -8.67 -16.78
N ILE A 206 7.68 -9.17 -18.00
CA ILE A 206 6.90 -10.34 -18.44
C ILE A 206 7.83 -11.54 -18.42
#